data_d30b0c8b7f5e2c8376b97b35b5e7a6cc
#
_entry.id   d30b0c8b7f5e2c8376b97b35b5e7a6cc
#
_cell.length_a   1.000
_cell.length_b   1.000
_cell.length_c   1.000
_cell.angle_alpha   90.00
_cell.angle_beta   90.00
_cell.angle_gamma   90.00
#
_symmetry.space_group_name_H-M   'P 1'
#
loop_
_entity.id
_entity.type
_entity.pdbx_description
1 polymer ?
#
loop_
_entity_poly.entity_id
_entity_poly.type
_entity_poly.pdbx_seq_one_letter_code
_entity_poly.pdbx_strand_id
1 'polypeptide(L)' 'MAVRIPGINIDEYYQQLGPIEPLIRDDRVTEIMVNGNDHVYVEMAGKVVLTNIKFVDEDQLLNVIQFI' A
#
# COMPACT_ATOMS: atom_id res chain seq x y z
N MET A 1 7.80 -3.97 5.06
CA MET A 1 7.95 -2.52 4.77
C MET A 1 6.67 -1.81 5.16
N ALA A 2 6.81 -0.68 5.79
CA ALA A 2 5.66 0.14 6.16
C ALA A 2 5.63 1.40 5.28
N VAL A 3 4.45 1.74 4.78
CA VAL A 3 4.25 2.91 3.93
C VAL A 3 3.31 3.86 4.65
N ARG A 4 3.75 5.10 4.81
CA ARG A 4 2.90 6.15 5.38
C ARG A 4 2.17 6.86 4.26
N ILE A 5 0.90 7.15 4.50
CA ILE A 5 0.08 7.82 3.51
C ILE A 5 0.55 9.27 3.37
N PRO A 6 0.94 9.71 2.17
CA PRO A 6 1.40 11.08 1.96
C PRO A 6 0.22 12.05 2.00
N GLY A 7 0.51 13.29 2.37
CA GLY A 7 -0.48 14.36 2.34
C GLY A 7 -0.73 14.96 0.97
N ILE A 8 -0.34 14.26 -0.10
CA ILE A 8 -0.46 14.74 -1.47
C ILE A 8 -1.60 14.00 -2.14
N ASN A 9 -2.50 14.74 -2.77
CA ASN A 9 -3.64 14.18 -3.46
C ASN A 9 -3.51 14.46 -4.96
N ILE A 10 -2.68 13.65 -5.63
CA ILE A 10 -2.44 13.75 -7.07
C ILE A 10 -2.83 12.41 -7.69
N ASP A 11 -3.72 12.44 -8.69
CA ASP A 11 -4.19 11.20 -9.33
C ASP A 11 -3.05 10.40 -9.95
N GLU A 12 -2.09 11.06 -10.57
CA GLU A 12 -0.93 10.37 -11.14
C GLU A 12 -0.13 9.64 -10.07
N TYR A 13 0.02 10.26 -8.90
CA TYR A 13 0.70 9.63 -7.78
C TYR A 13 -0.01 8.33 -7.40
N TYR A 14 -1.34 8.38 -7.26
CA TYR A 14 -2.09 7.20 -6.88
C TYR A 14 -2.02 6.10 -7.92
N GLN A 15 -2.02 6.45 -9.21
CA GLN A 15 -1.93 5.46 -10.28
C GLN A 15 -0.63 4.65 -10.24
N GLN A 16 0.45 5.25 -9.73
CA GLN A 16 1.75 4.57 -9.63
C GLN A 16 1.84 3.59 -8.48
N LEU A 17 0.84 3.56 -7.61
CA LEU A 17 0.89 2.73 -6.41
C LEU A 17 0.48 1.28 -6.65
N GLY A 18 -0.04 0.96 -7.85
CA GLY A 18 -0.45 -0.41 -8.18
C GLY A 18 -1.53 -0.92 -7.25
N PRO A 19 -1.41 -2.17 -6.78
CA PRO A 19 -2.50 -2.80 -6.01
C PRO A 19 -2.76 -2.17 -4.64
N ILE A 20 -1.86 -1.36 -4.10
CA ILE A 20 -2.10 -0.71 -2.80
C ILE A 20 -2.83 0.61 -2.92
N GLU A 21 -3.16 1.06 -4.12
CA GLU A 21 -3.86 2.32 -4.32
C GLU A 21 -5.15 2.42 -3.49
N PRO A 22 -6.04 1.41 -3.49
CA PRO A 22 -7.27 1.50 -2.70
C PRO A 22 -7.01 1.65 -1.21
N LEU A 23 -5.91 1.09 -0.72
CA LEU A 23 -5.55 1.18 0.70
C LEU A 23 -5.08 2.58 1.05
N ILE A 24 -4.33 3.21 0.16
CA ILE A 24 -3.84 4.57 0.39
C ILE A 24 -4.99 5.58 0.33
N ARG A 25 -6.00 5.31 -0.51
CA ARG A 25 -7.17 6.17 -0.62
C ARG A 25 -8.17 5.99 0.53
N ASP A 26 -8.01 4.94 1.34
CA ASP A 26 -8.94 4.65 2.43
C ASP A 26 -8.53 5.43 3.68
N ASP A 27 -9.37 6.38 4.09
CA ASP A 27 -9.10 7.25 5.24
C ASP A 27 -8.98 6.49 6.56
N ARG A 28 -9.49 5.26 6.61
CA ARG A 28 -9.40 4.43 7.83
C ARG A 28 -8.04 3.77 7.99
N VAL A 29 -7.29 3.64 6.90
CA VAL A 29 -5.97 3.01 6.93
C VAL A 29 -4.94 4.02 7.38
N THR A 30 -4.26 3.72 8.49
CA THR A 30 -3.22 4.59 9.04
C THR A 30 -1.83 4.14 8.63
N GLU A 31 -1.65 2.86 8.32
CA GLU A 31 -0.37 2.32 7.92
C GLU A 31 -0.56 1.10 7.03
N ILE A 32 0.31 0.93 6.06
CA ILE A 32 0.34 -0.23 5.17
C ILE A 32 1.68 -0.93 5.36
N MET A 33 1.64 -2.22 5.65
CA MET A 33 2.82 -3.03 5.88
C MET A 33 2.89 -4.12 4.83
N VAL A 34 3.99 -4.17 4.09
CA VAL A 34 4.18 -5.14 3.02
C VAL A 34 5.27 -6.12 3.43
N ASN A 35 4.93 -7.40 3.43
CA ASN A 35 5.84 -8.49 3.72
C ASN A 35 5.85 -9.45 2.53
N GLY A 36 6.72 -9.17 1.56
CA GLY A 36 6.73 -9.89 0.31
C GLY A 36 5.63 -9.42 -0.63
N ASN A 37 5.52 -10.06 -1.80
CA ASN A 37 4.56 -9.64 -2.81
C ASN A 37 3.13 -10.13 -2.57
N ASP A 38 2.93 -11.04 -1.63
CA ASP A 38 1.64 -11.67 -1.36
C ASP A 38 1.12 -11.47 0.08
N HIS A 39 1.79 -10.65 0.89
CA HIS A 39 1.35 -10.37 2.25
C HIS A 39 1.32 -8.86 2.48
N VAL A 40 0.14 -8.28 2.33
CA VAL A 40 -0.08 -6.86 2.57
C VAL A 40 -1.03 -6.71 3.75
N TYR A 41 -0.53 -6.11 4.82
CA TYR A 41 -1.29 -5.83 6.03
C TYR A 41 -1.62 -4.35 6.10
N VAL A 42 -2.70 -4.02 6.77
CA VAL A 42 -3.06 -2.63 7.07
C VAL A 42 -3.33 -2.47 8.55
N GLU A 43 -3.07 -1.28 9.06
CA GLU A 43 -3.52 -0.90 10.38
C GLU A 43 -4.73 0.01 10.24
N MET A 44 -5.82 -0.37 10.89
CA MET A 44 -7.07 0.40 10.94
C MET A 44 -7.60 0.34 12.36
N ALA A 45 -7.94 1.49 12.93
CA ALA A 45 -8.51 1.59 14.28
C ALA A 45 -7.66 0.86 15.33
N GLY A 46 -6.34 0.93 15.19
CA GLY A 46 -5.41 0.31 16.12
C GLY A 46 -5.22 -1.19 15.95
N LYS A 47 -5.81 -1.77 14.90
CA LYS A 47 -5.71 -3.21 14.63
C LYS A 47 -4.98 -3.47 13.32
N VAL A 48 -4.14 -4.49 13.30
CA VAL A 48 -3.44 -4.94 12.10
C VAL A 48 -4.26 -6.05 11.46
N VAL A 49 -4.58 -5.88 10.19
CA VAL A 49 -5.42 -6.81 9.43
C VAL A 49 -4.70 -7.21 8.15
N LEU A 50 -4.67 -8.51 7.86
CA LEU A 50 -4.16 -9.00 6.57
C LEU A 50 -5.22 -8.73 5.51
N THR A 51 -4.80 -8.07 4.43
CA THR A 51 -5.68 -7.84 3.27
C THR A 51 -5.54 -9.00 2.28
N ASN A 52 -6.43 -9.03 1.29
CA ASN A 52 -6.28 -9.95 0.15
C ASN A 52 -5.56 -9.30 -1.03
N ILE A 53 -4.95 -8.15 -0.81
CA ILE A 53 -4.18 -7.45 -1.83
C ILE A 53 -2.86 -8.18 -2.06
N LYS A 54 -2.47 -8.33 -3.32
CA LYS A 54 -1.22 -8.97 -3.71
C LYS A 54 -0.61 -8.21 -4.87
N PHE A 55 0.72 -8.16 -4.90
CA PHE A 55 1.43 -7.74 -6.11
C PHE A 55 1.55 -8.92 -7.05
N VAL A 56 1.60 -8.65 -8.34
CA VAL A 56 1.72 -9.70 -9.36
C VAL A 56 3.02 -10.50 -9.18
N ASP A 57 4.10 -9.78 -8.89
CA ASP A 57 5.43 -10.36 -8.67
C ASP A 57 6.28 -9.38 -7.87
N GLU A 58 7.52 -9.77 -7.60
CA GLU A 58 8.44 -8.92 -6.87
C GLU A 58 8.85 -7.67 -7.64
N ASP A 59 8.88 -7.74 -8.96
CA ASP A 59 9.23 -6.58 -9.78
C ASP A 59 8.19 -5.47 -9.62
N GLN A 60 6.92 -5.82 -9.61
CA GLN A 60 5.86 -4.85 -9.36
C GLN A 60 6.00 -4.24 -7.97
N LEU A 61 6.25 -5.08 -6.96
CA LEU A 61 6.46 -4.62 -5.59
C LEU A 61 7.62 -3.63 -5.52
N LEU A 62 8.76 -3.97 -6.13
CA LEU A 62 9.94 -3.11 -6.11
C LEU A 62 9.68 -1.78 -6.82
N ASN A 63 8.94 -1.81 -7.94
CA ASN A 63 8.59 -0.58 -8.66
C ASN A 63 7.76 0.36 -7.78
N VAL A 64 6.80 -0.19 -7.05
CA VAL A 64 5.96 0.61 -6.14
C VAL A 64 6.79 1.16 -4.99
N ILE A 65 7.67 0.35 -4.41
CA ILE A 65 8.56 0.77 -3.32
C ILE A 65 9.47 1.91 -3.77
N GLN A 66 10.06 1.79 -4.94
CA GLN A 66 10.96 2.82 -5.47
C GLN A 66 10.22 4.10 -5.80
N PHE A 67 8.95 4.00 -6.15
CA PHE A 67 8.13 5.16 -6.42
C PHE A 67 7.79 5.92 -5.14
N ILE A 68 7.51 5.19 -4.09
CA ILE A 68 7.18 5.79 -2.80
C ILE A 68 8.43 6.41 -2.17
#